data_56a6298866111f7df691a6d5c66e5041
#
_entry.id   56a6298866111f7df691a6d5c66e5041
#
_cell.length_a   1.000
_cell.length_b   1.000
_cell.length_c   1.000
_cell.angle_alpha   90.00
_cell.angle_beta   90.00
_cell.angle_gamma   90.00
#
_symmetry.space_group_name_H-M   'P 1'
#
loop_
_entity.id
_entity.type
_entity.pdbx_description
1 polymer ?
#
loop_
_entity_poly.entity_id
_entity_poly.type
_entity_poly.pdbx_seq_one_letter_code
_entity_poly.pdbx_strand_id
1 'polypeptide(L)'
;MKPYQNLTNCTAAPYASYILNGHPTSEEIEDSRDLIRLSEDQFVHWNALPNKNAVRPIATPCVYEQHRYQVPVDNSTCNVANAYLDLYEATGDKLAFAKAKALIDNLTVVQNITNGQIPTTFDLRDPERNKKRSYWINCSNASITILLRMAELTGEE
;
A
#
# COMPACT_ATOMS: atom_id res chain seq x y z
N MET A 1 18.52 8.34 -21.78
CA MET A 1 17.66 7.67 -20.77
C MET A 1 16.52 8.62 -20.47
N LYS A 2 15.28 8.19 -20.58
CA LYS A 2 14.14 9.09 -20.30
C LYS A 2 14.04 9.25 -18.78
N PRO A 3 14.03 10.46 -18.23
CA PRO A 3 14.15 10.70 -16.78
C PRO A 3 13.04 10.08 -15.93
N TYR A 4 11.88 9.77 -16.49
CA TYR A 4 10.72 9.24 -15.77
C TYR A 4 10.65 7.70 -15.75
N GLN A 5 11.61 7.01 -16.32
CA GLN A 5 11.58 5.54 -16.38
C GLN A 5 11.80 4.87 -15.01
N ASN A 6 12.30 5.63 -14.04
CA ASN A 6 12.61 5.14 -12.69
C ASN A 6 11.78 5.82 -11.60
N LEU A 7 10.66 6.44 -11.95
CA LEU A 7 9.76 6.95 -10.91
C LEU A 7 9.29 5.77 -10.05
N THR A 8 9.57 5.84 -8.77
CA THR A 8 9.21 4.81 -7.80
C THR A 8 8.36 5.39 -6.68
N ASN A 9 7.53 4.55 -6.08
CA ASN A 9 6.72 4.92 -4.95
C ASN A 9 7.50 5.02 -3.61
N CYS A 10 8.78 4.68 -3.63
CA CYS A 10 9.61 4.59 -2.41
C CYS A 10 9.92 5.94 -1.74
N THR A 11 9.50 7.06 -2.29
CA THR A 11 9.91 8.39 -1.80
C THR A 11 8.74 9.22 -1.29
N ALA A 12 7.69 9.41 -2.09
CA ALA A 12 6.66 10.40 -1.76
C ALA A 12 5.83 10.00 -0.53
N ALA A 13 5.29 8.78 -0.47
CA ALA A 13 4.51 8.33 0.66
C ALA A 13 5.34 8.23 1.97
N PRO A 14 6.55 7.61 1.99
CA PRO A 14 7.39 7.63 3.19
C PRO A 14 7.81 9.02 3.63
N TYR A 15 8.01 9.97 2.69
CA TYR A 15 8.35 11.35 3.06
C TYR A 15 7.14 12.07 3.67
N ALA A 16 5.94 11.88 3.14
CA ALA A 16 4.72 12.37 3.77
C ALA A 16 4.57 11.84 5.21
N SER A 17 4.78 10.53 5.42
CA SER A 17 4.79 9.92 6.75
C SER A 17 5.80 10.59 7.68
N TYR A 18 7.00 10.84 7.20
CA TYR A 18 8.04 11.51 7.98
C TYR A 18 7.60 12.92 8.44
N ILE A 19 7.02 13.71 7.54
CA ILE A 19 6.50 15.04 7.86
C ILE A 19 5.39 14.94 8.91
N LEU A 20 4.39 14.08 8.68
CA LEU A 20 3.21 13.95 9.52
C LEU A 20 3.53 13.49 10.96
N ASN A 21 4.58 12.71 11.14
CA ASN A 21 5.04 12.27 12.46
C ASN A 21 5.91 13.32 13.20
N GLY A 22 6.26 14.43 12.54
CA GLY A 22 7.12 15.50 13.09
C GLY A 22 6.39 16.65 13.79
N HIS A 23 5.13 16.49 14.20
CA HIS A 23 4.28 17.61 14.69
C HIS A 23 4.07 18.70 13.62
N PRO A 24 3.47 18.34 12.49
CA PRO A 24 3.41 19.21 11.31
C PRO A 24 2.57 20.46 11.54
N THR A 25 2.97 21.53 10.88
CA THR A 25 2.15 22.73 10.67
C THR A 25 1.01 22.43 9.68
N SER A 26 0.04 23.34 9.59
CA SER A 26 -1.05 23.19 8.61
C SER A 26 -0.54 23.14 7.16
N GLU A 27 0.51 23.90 6.83
CA GLU A 27 1.14 23.89 5.51
C GLU A 27 1.80 22.55 5.22
N GLU A 28 2.56 22.00 6.15
CA GLU A 28 3.20 20.69 6.03
C GLU A 28 2.18 19.53 5.93
N ILE A 29 0.99 19.67 6.53
CA ILE A 29 -0.10 18.72 6.34
C ILE A 29 -0.61 18.77 4.91
N GLU A 30 -0.80 19.94 4.31
CA GLU A 30 -1.22 20.06 2.90
C GLU A 30 -0.14 19.54 1.93
N ASP A 31 1.13 19.86 2.18
CA ASP A 31 2.25 19.29 1.42
C ASP A 31 2.25 17.74 1.49
N SER A 32 1.99 17.19 2.67
CA SER A 32 1.87 15.74 2.86
C SER A 32 0.68 15.14 2.11
N ARG A 33 -0.46 15.86 2.06
CA ARG A 33 -1.60 15.45 1.23
C ARG A 33 -1.25 15.37 -0.25
N ASP A 34 -0.51 16.35 -0.76
CA ASP A 34 -0.09 16.39 -2.15
C ASP A 34 0.91 15.26 -2.48
N LEU A 35 1.83 14.96 -1.56
CA LEU A 35 2.75 13.82 -1.70
C LEU A 35 2.00 12.47 -1.70
N ILE A 36 1.01 12.31 -0.83
CA ILE A 36 0.17 11.11 -0.79
C ILE A 36 -0.66 11.01 -2.08
N ARG A 37 -1.25 12.12 -2.53
CA ARG A 37 -1.99 12.19 -3.81
C ARG A 37 -1.11 11.83 -5.01
N LEU A 38 0.14 12.31 -5.04
CA LEU A 38 1.10 11.91 -6.08
C LEU A 38 1.34 10.40 -6.07
N SER A 39 1.50 9.80 -4.90
CA SER A 39 1.64 8.33 -4.78
C SER A 39 0.38 7.62 -5.23
N GLU A 40 -0.80 8.11 -4.85
CA GLU A 40 -2.09 7.57 -5.23
C GLU A 40 -2.29 7.60 -6.75
N ASP A 41 -2.12 8.75 -7.37
CA ASP A 41 -2.39 8.95 -8.80
C ASP A 41 -1.44 8.15 -9.70
N GLN A 42 -0.21 7.93 -9.26
CA GLN A 42 0.80 7.29 -10.09
C GLN A 42 0.93 5.78 -9.85
N PHE A 43 0.60 5.29 -8.67
CA PHE A 43 0.97 3.93 -8.27
C PHE A 43 -0.17 3.11 -7.68
N VAL A 44 -1.25 3.72 -7.19
CA VAL A 44 -2.35 2.98 -6.56
C VAL A 44 -3.37 2.53 -7.61
N HIS A 45 -3.64 1.26 -7.62
CA HIS A 45 -4.74 0.65 -8.39
C HIS A 45 -5.88 0.32 -7.46
N TRP A 46 -6.88 1.22 -7.41
CA TRP A 46 -8.06 1.04 -6.56
C TRP A 46 -8.97 -0.08 -7.04
N ASN A 47 -9.04 -0.28 -8.35
CA ASN A 47 -9.88 -1.31 -8.93
C ASN A 47 -9.24 -1.85 -10.21
N ALA A 48 -9.42 -3.12 -10.49
CA ALA A 48 -9.06 -3.74 -11.75
C ALA A 48 -10.30 -4.35 -12.41
N LEU A 49 -10.41 -4.18 -13.71
CA LEU A 49 -11.48 -4.84 -14.45
C LEU A 49 -11.34 -6.36 -14.31
N PRO A 50 -12.41 -7.07 -13.89
CA PRO A 50 -12.36 -8.51 -13.80
C PRO A 50 -12.03 -9.09 -15.17
N ASN A 51 -11.06 -10.01 -15.20
CA ASN A 51 -10.89 -10.86 -16.36
C ASN A 51 -12.15 -11.72 -16.48
N LYS A 52 -12.70 -11.86 -17.68
CA LYS A 52 -13.90 -12.70 -17.94
C LYS A 52 -13.77 -14.14 -17.44
N ASN A 53 -12.53 -14.59 -17.24
CA ASN A 53 -12.19 -15.93 -16.73
C ASN A 53 -11.68 -15.91 -15.28
N ALA A 54 -11.75 -14.77 -14.56
CA ALA A 54 -11.29 -14.71 -13.19
C ALA A 54 -12.28 -15.47 -12.29
N VAL A 55 -11.84 -16.59 -11.78
CA VAL A 55 -12.61 -17.43 -10.83
C VAL A 55 -12.46 -16.92 -9.39
N ARG A 56 -11.63 -15.88 -9.14
CA ARG A 56 -11.22 -15.43 -7.81
C ARG A 56 -11.31 -13.92 -7.64
N PRO A 57 -11.38 -13.44 -6.40
CA PRO A 57 -11.34 -12.01 -6.11
C PRO A 57 -10.08 -11.38 -6.71
N ILE A 58 -10.24 -10.23 -7.31
CA ILE A 58 -9.12 -9.42 -7.78
C ILE A 58 -8.43 -8.83 -6.55
N ALA A 59 -7.10 -8.95 -6.48
CA ALA A 59 -6.31 -8.43 -5.38
C ALA A 59 -6.09 -6.91 -5.54
N THR A 60 -7.14 -6.14 -5.36
CA THR A 60 -7.13 -4.68 -5.33
C THR A 60 -7.88 -4.18 -4.09
N PRO A 61 -7.55 -2.98 -3.58
CA PRO A 61 -6.53 -2.07 -4.10
C PRO A 61 -5.10 -2.57 -3.87
N CYS A 62 -4.19 -2.19 -4.74
CA CYS A 62 -2.77 -2.53 -4.63
C CYS A 62 -1.88 -1.39 -5.10
N VAL A 63 -0.60 -1.44 -4.79
CA VAL A 63 0.35 -0.38 -5.10
C VAL A 63 1.50 -0.93 -5.95
N TYR A 64 1.77 -0.29 -7.08
CA TYR A 64 2.95 -0.56 -7.88
C TYR A 64 4.17 0.13 -7.29
N GLU A 65 5.29 -0.56 -7.28
CA GLU A 65 6.55 0.04 -6.82
C GLU A 65 7.10 1.03 -7.85
N GLN A 66 6.98 0.70 -9.14
CA GLN A 66 7.60 1.45 -10.21
C GLN A 66 6.64 1.70 -11.37
N HIS A 67 6.72 2.88 -11.94
CA HIS A 67 5.93 3.23 -13.12
C HIS A 67 6.22 2.33 -14.33
N ARG A 68 7.46 1.87 -14.48
CA ARG A 68 7.86 1.00 -15.59
C ARG A 68 7.39 -0.46 -15.45
N TYR A 69 7.42 -0.98 -14.25
CA TYR A 69 7.19 -2.40 -13.98
C TYR A 69 5.86 -2.63 -13.28
N GLN A 70 4.83 -2.12 -13.65
CA GLN A 70 3.46 -2.21 -13.13
C GLN A 70 3.12 -3.54 -12.42
N VAL A 71 3.91 -3.88 -11.42
CA VAL A 71 3.78 -5.07 -10.59
C VAL A 71 3.49 -4.62 -9.16
N PRO A 72 2.41 -5.10 -8.55
CA PRO A 72 2.12 -4.83 -7.15
C PRO A 72 3.22 -5.36 -6.23
N VAL A 73 3.61 -4.54 -5.26
CA VAL A 73 4.61 -4.88 -4.25
C VAL A 73 4.04 -4.57 -2.86
N ASP A 74 4.00 -5.56 -1.98
CA ASP A 74 3.37 -5.40 -0.67
C ASP A 74 4.04 -4.36 0.21
N ASN A 75 5.36 -4.24 0.16
CA ASN A 75 6.05 -3.16 0.87
C ASN A 75 5.60 -1.76 0.40
N SER A 76 5.37 -1.57 -0.89
CA SER A 76 4.85 -0.31 -1.44
C SER A 76 3.41 -0.07 -0.97
N THR A 77 2.59 -1.12 -0.91
CA THR A 77 1.24 -1.05 -0.36
C THR A 77 1.27 -0.59 1.10
N CYS A 78 2.15 -1.19 1.92
CA CYS A 78 2.32 -0.80 3.33
C CYS A 78 2.76 0.65 3.49
N ASN A 79 3.69 1.13 2.67
CA ASN A 79 4.17 2.52 2.72
C ASN A 79 3.06 3.53 2.44
N VAL A 80 2.23 3.29 1.42
CA VAL A 80 1.10 4.18 1.11
C VAL A 80 0.02 4.09 2.17
N ALA A 81 -0.31 2.89 2.64
CA ALA A 81 -1.27 2.70 3.71
C ALA A 81 -0.82 3.41 5.00
N ASN A 82 0.48 3.32 5.33
CA ASN A 82 1.03 4.01 6.50
C ASN A 82 0.90 5.53 6.38
N ALA A 83 1.20 6.11 5.22
CA ALA A 83 1.05 7.55 5.00
C ALA A 83 -0.42 8.00 5.14
N TYR A 84 -1.38 7.20 4.72
CA TYR A 84 -2.79 7.47 4.96
C TYR A 84 -3.19 7.37 6.44
N LEU A 85 -2.62 6.42 7.20
CA LEU A 85 -2.87 6.34 8.65
C LEU A 85 -2.26 7.54 9.37
N ASP A 86 -1.03 7.94 9.02
CA ASP A 86 -0.40 9.13 9.58
C ASP A 86 -1.24 10.39 9.31
N LEU A 87 -1.79 10.51 8.09
CA LEU A 87 -2.68 11.61 7.74
C LEU A 87 -3.97 11.58 8.56
N TYR A 88 -4.55 10.39 8.76
CA TYR A 88 -5.72 10.23 9.60
C TYR A 88 -5.44 10.63 11.05
N GLU A 89 -4.35 10.17 11.62
CA GLU A 89 -3.98 10.49 13.02
C GLU A 89 -3.70 12.00 13.20
N ALA A 90 -3.07 12.64 12.21
CA ALA A 90 -2.79 14.07 12.25
C ALA A 90 -4.04 14.96 12.07
N THR A 91 -5.08 14.47 11.36
CA THR A 91 -6.18 15.32 10.89
C THR A 91 -7.60 14.83 11.22
N GLY A 92 -7.75 13.58 11.57
CA GLY A 92 -9.06 12.91 11.70
C GLY A 92 -9.74 12.59 10.36
N ASP A 93 -9.01 12.63 9.24
CA ASP A 93 -9.55 12.41 7.89
C ASP A 93 -10.01 10.96 7.70
N LYS A 94 -11.32 10.74 7.81
CA LYS A 94 -11.94 9.41 7.70
C LYS A 94 -11.78 8.78 6.32
N LEU A 95 -11.59 9.57 5.26
CA LEU A 95 -11.34 9.04 3.93
C LEU A 95 -9.92 8.46 3.86
N ALA A 96 -8.94 9.13 4.46
CA ALA A 96 -7.58 8.62 4.58
C ALA A 96 -7.58 7.26 5.34
N PHE A 97 -8.29 7.17 6.46
CA PHE A 97 -8.45 5.92 7.19
C PHE A 97 -9.08 4.80 6.34
N ALA A 98 -10.17 5.10 5.63
CA ALA A 98 -10.84 4.12 4.76
C ALA A 98 -9.94 3.62 3.63
N LYS A 99 -9.15 4.52 3.03
CA LYS A 99 -8.16 4.18 2.00
C LYS A 99 -7.05 3.28 2.55
N ALA A 100 -6.51 3.64 3.73
CA ALA A 100 -5.52 2.80 4.42
C ALA A 100 -6.07 1.40 4.68
N LYS A 101 -7.26 1.32 5.27
CA LYS A 101 -7.92 0.05 5.58
C LYS A 101 -8.09 -0.82 4.33
N ALA A 102 -8.54 -0.26 3.23
CA ALA A 102 -8.74 -1.00 1.99
C ALA A 102 -7.41 -1.59 1.45
N LEU A 103 -6.31 -0.83 1.52
CA LEU A 103 -4.99 -1.30 1.14
C LEU A 103 -4.49 -2.42 2.07
N ILE A 104 -4.73 -2.29 3.37
CA ILE A 104 -4.31 -3.26 4.38
C ILE A 104 -5.13 -4.56 4.26
N ASP A 105 -6.44 -4.46 4.06
CA ASP A 105 -7.31 -5.62 3.86
C ASP A 105 -6.83 -6.48 2.67
N ASN A 106 -6.29 -5.85 1.62
CA ASN A 106 -5.75 -6.59 0.49
C ASN A 106 -4.51 -7.45 0.83
N LEU A 107 -3.75 -7.12 1.86
CA LEU A 107 -2.63 -7.95 2.31
C LEU A 107 -3.11 -9.35 2.73
N THR A 108 -4.29 -9.45 3.34
CA THR A 108 -4.87 -10.73 3.73
C THR A 108 -5.35 -11.54 2.51
N VAL A 109 -5.77 -10.88 1.44
CA VAL A 109 -6.17 -11.52 0.17
C VAL A 109 -4.98 -12.17 -0.53
N VAL A 110 -3.81 -11.52 -0.50
CA VAL A 110 -2.60 -12.01 -1.17
C VAL A 110 -1.75 -12.92 -0.30
N GLN A 111 -2.02 -13.00 0.99
CA GLN A 111 -1.29 -13.84 1.93
C GLN A 111 -1.34 -15.32 1.52
N ASN A 112 -0.23 -16.00 1.63
CA ASN A 112 -0.18 -17.45 1.46
C ASN A 112 -0.80 -18.16 2.66
N ILE A 113 -1.97 -18.73 2.48
CA ILE A 113 -2.74 -19.39 3.56
C ILE A 113 -2.06 -20.65 4.13
N THR A 114 -1.09 -21.21 3.41
CA THR A 114 -0.40 -22.43 3.86
C THR A 114 0.71 -22.11 4.86
N ASN A 115 1.44 -21.02 4.66
CA ASN A 115 2.60 -20.66 5.48
C ASN A 115 2.52 -19.27 6.10
N GLY A 116 1.43 -18.53 5.86
CA GLY A 116 1.23 -17.19 6.41
C GLY A 116 2.11 -16.09 5.80
N GLN A 117 2.94 -16.40 4.83
CA GLN A 117 3.85 -15.42 4.24
C GLN A 117 3.14 -14.46 3.31
N ILE A 118 3.60 -13.21 3.30
CA ILE A 118 3.16 -12.19 2.35
C ILE A 118 4.14 -12.19 1.17
N PRO A 119 3.68 -12.36 -0.08
CA PRO A 119 4.55 -12.38 -1.24
C PRO A 119 5.15 -11.00 -1.52
N THR A 120 6.37 -10.96 -2.04
CA THR A 120 6.99 -9.68 -2.43
C THR A 120 6.22 -9.01 -3.56
N THR A 121 5.79 -9.81 -4.53
CA THR A 121 5.01 -9.38 -5.69
C THR A 121 3.89 -10.36 -5.98
N PHE A 122 2.80 -9.88 -6.53
CA PHE A 122 1.69 -10.74 -6.92
C PHE A 122 1.06 -10.26 -8.24
N ASP A 123 0.25 -11.13 -8.84
CA ASP A 123 -0.58 -10.77 -9.99
C ASP A 123 -1.95 -10.33 -9.47
N LEU A 124 -2.33 -9.08 -9.71
CA LEU A 124 -3.59 -8.53 -9.21
C LEU A 124 -4.84 -9.26 -9.74
N ARG A 125 -4.71 -9.95 -10.88
CA ARG A 125 -5.81 -10.70 -11.51
C ARG A 125 -5.81 -12.19 -11.17
N ASP A 126 -4.68 -12.69 -10.68
CA ASP A 126 -4.51 -14.07 -10.24
C ASP A 126 -3.51 -14.11 -9.06
N PRO A 127 -3.94 -13.74 -7.85
CA PRO A 127 -3.07 -13.72 -6.68
C PRO A 127 -2.38 -15.06 -6.42
N GLU A 128 -3.01 -16.17 -6.78
CA GLU A 128 -2.45 -17.51 -6.57
C GLU A 128 -1.24 -17.80 -7.47
N ARG A 129 -1.21 -17.17 -8.64
CA ARG A 129 -0.13 -17.38 -9.62
C ARG A 129 1.24 -17.00 -9.10
N ASN A 130 1.31 -15.98 -8.29
CA ASN A 130 2.57 -15.40 -7.81
C ASN A 130 2.94 -15.77 -6.37
N LYS A 131 2.06 -16.41 -5.62
CA LYS A 131 2.34 -16.87 -4.23
C LYS A 131 3.55 -17.81 -4.08
N LYS A 132 4.18 -18.21 -5.18
CA LYS A 132 5.35 -19.11 -5.18
C LYS A 132 6.67 -18.40 -5.49
N ARG A 133 6.71 -17.09 -5.75
CA ARG A 133 7.88 -16.49 -6.41
C ARG A 133 8.94 -15.93 -5.48
N SER A 134 8.60 -15.13 -4.52
CA SER A 134 9.57 -14.64 -3.53
C SER A 134 8.87 -14.07 -2.32
N TYR A 135 9.53 -14.19 -1.18
CA TYR A 135 9.07 -13.68 0.10
C TYR A 135 10.21 -12.89 0.72
N TRP A 136 10.32 -11.62 0.40
CA TRP A 136 11.32 -10.76 1.01
C TRP A 136 10.92 -10.43 2.44
N ILE A 137 11.88 -10.48 3.34
CA ILE A 137 11.66 -10.23 4.76
C ILE A 137 11.11 -8.83 5.03
N ASN A 138 11.51 -7.82 4.24
CA ASN A 138 11.01 -6.46 4.37
C ASN A 138 9.51 -6.34 4.06
N CYS A 139 8.99 -7.10 3.11
CA CYS A 139 7.55 -7.14 2.82
C CYS A 139 6.79 -7.75 3.99
N SER A 140 7.26 -8.86 4.54
CA SER A 140 6.64 -9.48 5.71
C SER A 140 6.69 -8.57 6.93
N ASN A 141 7.83 -7.94 7.21
CA ASN A 141 7.96 -7.00 8.33
C ASN A 141 7.04 -5.79 8.17
N ALA A 142 6.99 -5.16 7.00
CA ALA A 142 6.12 -4.04 6.74
C ALA A 142 4.65 -4.43 6.91
N SER A 143 4.25 -5.60 6.41
CA SER A 143 2.88 -6.09 6.54
C SER A 143 2.50 -6.37 7.99
N ILE A 144 3.36 -7.01 8.77
CA ILE A 144 3.12 -7.24 10.20
C ILE A 144 2.96 -5.91 10.93
N THR A 145 3.87 -4.97 10.69
CA THR A 145 3.84 -3.66 11.36
C THR A 145 2.54 -2.91 11.06
N ILE A 146 2.10 -2.87 9.80
CA ILE A 146 0.89 -2.12 9.44
C ILE A 146 -0.39 -2.81 9.92
N LEU A 147 -0.42 -4.14 9.94
CA LEU A 147 -1.56 -4.90 10.46
C LEU A 147 -1.71 -4.70 11.98
N LEU A 148 -0.61 -4.74 12.73
CA LEU A 148 -0.63 -4.46 14.17
C LEU A 148 -1.10 -3.03 14.46
N ARG A 149 -0.58 -2.05 13.72
CA ARG A 149 -1.03 -0.65 13.83
C ARG A 149 -2.53 -0.50 13.55
N MET A 150 -3.05 -1.18 12.54
CA MET A 150 -4.48 -1.15 12.24
C MET A 150 -5.30 -1.77 13.37
N ALA A 151 -4.88 -2.90 13.91
CA ALA A 151 -5.56 -3.54 15.05
C ALA A 151 -5.60 -2.62 16.28
N GLU A 152 -4.50 -1.94 16.59
CA GLU A 152 -4.44 -0.94 17.67
C GLU A 152 -5.43 0.20 17.44
N LEU A 153 -5.51 0.74 16.21
CA LEU A 153 -6.41 1.86 15.87
C LEU A 153 -7.90 1.46 15.87
N THR A 154 -8.19 0.19 15.58
CA THR A 154 -9.59 -0.32 15.56
C THR A 154 -10.03 -0.94 16.87
N GLY A 155 -9.10 -1.19 17.80
CA GLY A 155 -9.38 -1.89 19.06
C GLY A 155 -9.65 -3.38 18.84
N GLU A 156 -9.18 -3.96 17.76
CA GLU A 156 -9.25 -5.39 17.47
C GLU A 156 -8.04 -6.08 18.12
N GLU A 157 -8.30 -7.06 19.00
CA GLU A 157 -7.29 -7.93 19.64
C GLU A 157 -7.00 -9.17 18.79
#